data_bcf501b72643110804d45f0505fb3ae9
#
_entry.id   bcf501b72643110804d45f0505fb3ae9
#
_cell.length_a   1.000
_cell.length_b   1.000
_cell.length_c   1.000
_cell.angle_alpha   90.00
_cell.angle_beta   90.00
_cell.angle_gamma   90.00
#
_symmetry.space_group_name_H-M   'P 1'
#
loop_
_entity.id
_entity.type
_entity.pdbx_description
1 polymer ?
#
loop_
_entity_poly.entity_id
_entity_poly.type
_entity_poly.pdbx_seq_one_letter_code
_entity_poly.pdbx_strand_id
1 'polypeptide(L)'
;MKNFFSLLPDTTYLSEVNVAGTHDSCTAYCTMENVCRCQSLTVKEQLELGIRLFDIRLYKSGDSFYLCHSIADCFCEEEKKTKLTFDDVLEDFSLFLKEYPDEILIVSVKQDRGIINRFFFPSFYAKHILGSEDRWYLKNEIPLLSECRGKMVLMRRCKVFPWWGKDRECGLDFSHWRDQGNKFRTKIYPVNLNKRQKAIVQDRYGLDPCKKWEKSEKPFLDNCKCNSDNIAVHFISTAYRYKNENLTKTAGKMNGFFKAHNLKEGKGWFLFDFPDEEIMKKFYK
;
A
#
# COMPACT_ATOMS: atom_id res chain seq x y z
N MET A 1 -8.58 11.53 -10.75
CA MET A 1 -7.67 12.63 -11.06
C MET A 1 -6.43 12.08 -11.74
N LYS A 2 -6.22 12.44 -12.97
CA LYS A 2 -5.19 11.87 -13.86
C LYS A 2 -4.11 12.95 -14.03
N ASN A 3 -2.82 12.62 -13.93
CA ASN A 3 -1.67 13.54 -14.00
C ASN A 3 -1.34 14.33 -12.71
N PHE A 4 -1.42 13.68 -11.56
CA PHE A 4 -1.07 14.33 -10.28
C PHE A 4 0.43 14.64 -10.17
N PHE A 5 1.28 13.63 -10.44
CA PHE A 5 2.72 13.81 -10.29
C PHE A 5 3.34 14.75 -11.31
N SER A 6 2.73 14.92 -12.50
CA SER A 6 3.23 15.84 -13.54
C SER A 6 3.31 17.30 -13.09
N LEU A 7 2.53 17.67 -12.08
CA LEU A 7 2.49 19.04 -11.53
C LEU A 7 3.60 19.30 -10.50
N LEU A 8 4.32 18.27 -10.07
CA LEU A 8 5.33 18.35 -9.01
C LEU A 8 6.75 18.42 -9.60
N PRO A 9 7.68 19.19 -8.98
CA PRO A 9 9.06 19.27 -9.44
C PRO A 9 9.77 17.91 -9.40
N ASP A 10 10.61 17.65 -10.38
CA ASP A 10 11.43 16.43 -10.50
C ASP A 10 12.39 16.21 -9.33
N THR A 11 12.78 17.28 -8.65
CA THR A 11 13.68 17.28 -7.50
C THR A 11 12.98 16.97 -6.16
N THR A 12 11.66 16.76 -6.18
CA THR A 12 10.89 16.38 -5.00
C THR A 12 11.11 14.91 -4.68
N TYR A 13 11.35 14.57 -3.41
CA TYR A 13 11.38 13.18 -2.97
C TYR A 13 9.97 12.61 -2.87
N LEU A 14 9.77 11.36 -3.31
CA LEU A 14 8.47 10.70 -3.26
C LEU A 14 7.89 10.61 -1.82
N SER A 15 8.76 10.59 -0.81
CA SER A 15 8.36 10.65 0.61
C SER A 15 7.70 11.97 1.00
N GLU A 16 8.06 13.08 0.35
CA GLU A 16 7.54 14.42 0.66
C GLU A 16 6.14 14.65 0.06
N VAL A 17 5.73 13.78 -0.87
CA VAL A 17 4.41 13.81 -1.49
C VAL A 17 3.42 13.05 -0.62
N ASN A 18 2.27 13.66 -0.35
CA ASN A 18 1.14 12.95 0.26
C ASN A 18 0.51 12.04 -0.81
N VAL A 19 0.57 10.74 -0.61
CA VAL A 19 0.06 9.76 -1.56
C VAL A 19 -1.12 9.00 -0.96
N ALA A 20 -2.25 9.02 -1.67
CA ALA A 20 -3.43 8.23 -1.31
C ALA A 20 -3.27 6.79 -1.80
N GLY A 21 -3.60 5.85 -0.94
CA GLY A 21 -3.54 4.41 -1.20
C GLY A 21 -4.70 3.65 -0.59
N THR A 22 -4.77 2.38 -0.91
CA THR A 22 -5.79 1.45 -0.40
C THR A 22 -5.14 0.30 0.37
N HIS A 23 -5.71 -0.03 1.53
CA HIS A 23 -5.39 -1.23 2.29
C HIS A 23 -6.10 -2.42 1.64
N ASP A 24 -5.42 -3.58 1.55
CA ASP A 24 -5.98 -4.78 0.88
C ASP A 24 -6.67 -4.44 -0.44
N SER A 25 -5.92 -3.83 -1.35
CA SER A 25 -6.43 -3.11 -2.53
C SER A 25 -7.31 -3.95 -3.46
N CYS A 26 -7.14 -5.27 -3.46
CA CYS A 26 -7.78 -6.16 -4.43
C CYS A 26 -9.04 -6.86 -3.90
N THR A 27 -9.65 -6.37 -2.83
CA THR A 27 -10.77 -7.02 -2.13
C THR A 27 -12.17 -6.59 -2.58
N ALA A 28 -12.29 -5.92 -3.73
CA ALA A 28 -13.61 -5.50 -4.28
C ALA A 28 -14.59 -6.66 -4.36
N TYR A 29 -14.12 -7.78 -4.91
CA TYR A 29 -14.85 -9.03 -5.00
C TYR A 29 -14.06 -10.12 -4.28
N CYS A 30 -14.38 -10.40 -3.03
CA CYS A 30 -13.70 -11.44 -2.26
C CYS A 30 -14.69 -12.40 -1.59
N THR A 31 -14.19 -13.58 -1.19
CA THR A 31 -14.95 -14.42 -0.26
C THR A 31 -14.98 -13.77 1.12
N MET A 32 -15.96 -14.15 1.96
CA MET A 32 -16.09 -13.61 3.32
C MET A 32 -16.21 -12.07 3.37
N GLU A 33 -16.99 -11.47 2.49
CA GLU A 33 -17.10 -10.01 2.30
C GLU A 33 -17.32 -9.23 3.59
N ASN A 34 -18.21 -9.70 4.47
CA ASN A 34 -18.47 -9.04 5.76
C ASN A 34 -17.24 -8.92 6.66
N VAL A 35 -16.18 -9.68 6.35
CA VAL A 35 -14.98 -9.83 7.18
C VAL A 35 -13.73 -9.30 6.49
N CYS A 36 -13.62 -9.51 5.18
CA CYS A 36 -12.38 -9.35 4.44
C CYS A 36 -12.47 -8.28 3.34
N ARG A 37 -13.66 -7.80 2.99
CA ARG A 37 -13.81 -6.75 1.98
C ARG A 37 -13.38 -5.40 2.53
N CYS A 38 -12.28 -4.87 2.03
CA CYS A 38 -11.70 -3.58 2.41
C CYS A 38 -11.92 -2.51 1.32
N GLN A 39 -12.31 -2.91 0.11
CA GLN A 39 -12.53 -2.04 -1.03
C GLN A 39 -13.87 -2.33 -1.71
N SER A 40 -14.49 -1.29 -2.31
CA SER A 40 -15.67 -1.43 -3.16
C SER A 40 -15.33 -1.27 -4.65
N LEU A 41 -14.17 -0.72 -4.95
CA LEU A 41 -13.68 -0.43 -6.29
C LEU A 41 -12.62 -1.45 -6.70
N THR A 42 -12.66 -1.87 -7.96
CA THR A 42 -11.58 -2.63 -8.61
C THR A 42 -10.29 -1.81 -8.67
N VAL A 43 -9.15 -2.45 -8.93
CA VAL A 43 -7.85 -1.76 -9.06
C VAL A 43 -7.92 -0.66 -10.13
N LYS A 44 -8.54 -0.95 -11.27
CA LYS A 44 -8.74 0.02 -12.35
C LYS A 44 -9.56 1.24 -11.90
N GLU A 45 -10.68 1.03 -11.23
CA GLU A 45 -11.52 2.12 -10.70
C GLU A 45 -10.79 2.93 -9.62
N GLN A 46 -9.96 2.27 -8.80
CA GLN A 46 -9.11 2.94 -7.81
C GLN A 46 -8.07 3.86 -8.48
N LEU A 47 -7.44 3.42 -9.58
CA LEU A 47 -6.54 4.25 -10.38
C LEU A 47 -7.26 5.49 -10.94
N GLU A 48 -8.48 5.33 -11.44
CA GLU A 48 -9.33 6.40 -11.94
C GLU A 48 -9.75 7.39 -10.84
N LEU A 49 -10.05 6.88 -9.64
CA LEU A 49 -10.33 7.68 -8.44
C LEU A 49 -9.13 8.54 -8.01
N GLY A 50 -7.89 8.11 -8.32
CA GLY A 50 -6.66 8.82 -7.97
C GLY A 50 -5.76 8.06 -6.98
N ILE A 51 -6.05 6.81 -6.67
CA ILE A 51 -5.18 5.97 -5.84
C ILE A 51 -3.86 5.71 -6.55
N ARG A 52 -2.75 5.84 -5.81
CA ARG A 52 -1.37 5.66 -6.31
C ARG A 52 -0.52 4.75 -5.41
N LEU A 53 -1.07 4.25 -4.31
CA LEU A 53 -0.43 3.26 -3.44
C LEU A 53 -1.37 2.07 -3.25
N PHE A 54 -0.88 0.88 -3.56
CA PHE A 54 -1.66 -0.36 -3.53
C PHE A 54 -1.04 -1.38 -2.58
N ASP A 55 -1.79 -1.85 -1.59
CA ASP A 55 -1.42 -2.94 -0.68
C ASP A 55 -1.80 -4.29 -1.29
N ILE A 56 -0.84 -4.88 -2.00
CA ILE A 56 -0.99 -6.13 -2.76
C ILE A 56 -0.63 -7.31 -1.88
N ARG A 57 -1.61 -8.14 -1.57
CA ARG A 57 -1.45 -9.33 -0.74
C ARG A 57 -1.69 -10.59 -1.54
N LEU A 58 -0.72 -11.50 -1.47
CA LEU A 58 -0.59 -12.60 -2.40
C LEU A 58 -0.39 -13.93 -1.69
N TYR A 59 -0.79 -15.00 -2.40
CA TYR A 59 -0.27 -16.33 -2.21
C TYR A 59 0.14 -16.94 -3.54
N LYS A 60 1.11 -17.86 -3.50
CA LYS A 60 1.57 -18.61 -4.68
C LYS A 60 0.88 -19.97 -4.73
N SER A 61 0.34 -20.34 -5.89
CA SER A 61 -0.15 -21.69 -6.17
C SER A 61 0.23 -22.08 -7.60
N GLY A 62 1.00 -23.15 -7.74
CA GLY A 62 1.66 -23.47 -9.01
C GLY A 62 2.59 -22.33 -9.43
N ASP A 63 2.45 -21.87 -10.67
CA ASP A 63 3.21 -20.75 -11.25
C ASP A 63 2.46 -19.40 -11.14
N SER A 64 1.31 -19.37 -10.50
CA SER A 64 0.49 -18.17 -10.38
C SER A 64 0.56 -17.54 -9.00
N PHE A 65 0.45 -16.21 -8.97
CA PHE A 65 0.32 -15.40 -7.76
C PHE A 65 -1.10 -14.84 -7.70
N TYR A 66 -1.87 -15.33 -6.75
CA TYR A 66 -3.28 -14.96 -6.56
C TYR A 66 -3.43 -13.92 -5.45
N LEU A 67 -4.38 -13.02 -5.65
CA LEU A 67 -4.74 -12.01 -4.66
C LEU A 67 -5.58 -12.66 -3.54
N CYS A 68 -5.30 -12.25 -2.29
CA CYS A 68 -6.05 -12.73 -1.14
C CYS A 68 -6.03 -11.72 0.00
N HIS A 69 -6.97 -11.86 0.93
CA HIS A 69 -6.90 -11.24 2.25
C HIS A 69 -6.96 -12.36 3.29
N SER A 70 -5.81 -12.74 3.85
CA SER A 70 -5.70 -13.89 4.74
C SER A 70 -6.25 -15.16 4.09
N ILE A 71 -7.37 -15.71 4.58
CA ILE A 71 -8.03 -16.91 4.04
C ILE A 71 -9.01 -16.63 2.90
N ALA A 72 -9.38 -15.36 2.67
CA ALA A 72 -10.32 -14.99 1.63
C ALA A 72 -9.63 -14.90 0.26
N ASP A 73 -10.22 -15.50 -0.77
CA ASP A 73 -9.81 -15.35 -2.16
C ASP A 73 -10.40 -14.06 -2.75
N CYS A 74 -9.67 -13.40 -3.64
CA CYS A 74 -10.13 -12.27 -4.44
C CYS A 74 -10.42 -12.71 -5.88
N PHE A 75 -11.38 -12.03 -6.54
CA PHE A 75 -11.89 -12.39 -7.86
C PHE A 75 -11.91 -11.17 -8.78
N CYS A 76 -11.95 -11.45 -10.09
CA CYS A 76 -12.01 -10.42 -11.12
C CYS A 76 -13.40 -9.76 -11.19
N GLU A 77 -14.46 -10.50 -10.83
CA GLU A 77 -15.86 -10.11 -10.98
C GLU A 77 -16.70 -10.51 -9.76
N GLU A 78 -17.90 -9.92 -9.66
CA GLU A 78 -18.84 -10.13 -8.55
C GLU A 78 -19.35 -11.58 -8.47
N GLU A 79 -19.51 -12.25 -9.59
CA GLU A 79 -19.94 -13.65 -9.67
C GLU A 79 -18.89 -14.65 -9.16
N LYS A 80 -17.67 -14.18 -8.87
CA LYS A 80 -16.57 -14.96 -8.27
C LYS A 80 -16.21 -16.24 -9.02
N LYS A 81 -16.21 -16.16 -10.35
CA LYS A 81 -15.85 -17.30 -11.24
C LYS A 81 -14.34 -17.38 -11.45
N THR A 82 -13.69 -16.21 -11.64
CA THR A 82 -12.27 -16.12 -12.01
C THR A 82 -11.47 -15.51 -10.86
N LYS A 83 -10.54 -16.27 -10.27
CA LYS A 83 -9.66 -15.75 -9.23
C LYS A 83 -8.74 -14.69 -9.80
N LEU A 84 -8.65 -13.57 -9.12
CA LEU A 84 -7.78 -12.46 -9.48
C LEU A 84 -6.31 -12.83 -9.27
N THR A 85 -5.49 -12.63 -10.27
CA THR A 85 -4.05 -12.87 -10.25
C THR A 85 -3.28 -11.55 -10.22
N PHE A 86 -2.00 -11.62 -9.87
CA PHE A 86 -1.14 -10.43 -9.97
C PHE A 86 -0.86 -10.04 -11.43
N ASP A 87 -0.94 -10.98 -12.36
CA ASP A 87 -0.82 -10.68 -13.80
C ASP A 87 -1.95 -9.72 -14.26
N ASP A 88 -3.20 -9.95 -13.80
CA ASP A 88 -4.35 -9.07 -14.08
C ASP A 88 -4.15 -7.66 -13.51
N VAL A 89 -3.67 -7.56 -12.26
CA VAL A 89 -3.38 -6.27 -11.61
C VAL A 89 -2.22 -5.55 -12.31
N LEU A 90 -1.19 -6.29 -12.72
CA LEU A 90 -0.02 -5.74 -13.42
C LEU A 90 -0.40 -5.21 -14.81
N GLU A 91 -1.40 -5.80 -15.46
CA GLU A 91 -1.94 -5.31 -16.72
C GLU A 91 -2.62 -3.93 -16.50
N ASP A 92 -3.50 -3.80 -15.51
CA ASP A 92 -4.14 -2.53 -15.16
C ASP A 92 -3.10 -1.42 -14.87
N PHE A 93 -2.08 -1.73 -14.06
CA PHE A 93 -0.99 -0.79 -13.77
C PHE A 93 -0.22 -0.37 -15.01
N SER A 94 0.04 -1.32 -15.89
CA SER A 94 0.82 -1.10 -17.10
C SER A 94 0.06 -0.25 -18.12
N LEU A 95 -1.23 -0.50 -18.31
CA LEU A 95 -2.10 0.29 -19.17
C LEU A 95 -2.21 1.72 -18.63
N PHE A 96 -2.38 1.87 -17.32
CA PHE A 96 -2.45 3.17 -16.68
C PHE A 96 -1.16 3.99 -16.86
N LEU A 97 0.01 3.41 -16.57
CA LEU A 97 1.30 4.12 -16.70
C LEU A 97 1.66 4.41 -18.17
N LYS A 98 1.19 3.58 -19.10
CA LYS A 98 1.34 3.86 -20.55
C LYS A 98 0.52 5.07 -20.98
N GLU A 99 -0.71 5.20 -20.43
CA GLU A 99 -1.58 6.36 -20.71
C GLU A 99 -1.10 7.63 -19.98
N TYR A 100 -0.52 7.48 -18.78
CA TYR A 100 -0.05 8.58 -17.92
C TYR A 100 1.42 8.39 -17.53
N PRO A 101 2.38 8.67 -18.42
CA PRO A 101 3.80 8.35 -18.23
C PRO A 101 4.49 9.16 -17.13
N ASP A 102 3.89 10.26 -16.65
CA ASP A 102 4.40 11.03 -15.53
C ASP A 102 3.90 10.54 -14.16
N GLU A 103 2.92 9.63 -14.16
CA GLU A 103 2.38 9.08 -12.92
C GLU A 103 3.32 8.02 -12.31
N ILE A 104 3.14 7.80 -11.00
CA ILE A 104 3.95 6.88 -10.21
C ILE A 104 2.99 6.00 -9.42
N LEU A 105 3.21 4.69 -9.44
CA LEU A 105 2.47 3.76 -8.61
C LEU A 105 3.37 3.15 -7.54
N ILE A 106 2.96 3.16 -6.30
CA ILE A 106 3.65 2.48 -5.20
C ILE A 106 2.96 1.15 -5.00
N VAL A 107 3.71 0.05 -5.16
CA VAL A 107 3.19 -1.32 -5.09
C VAL A 107 3.78 -2.03 -3.89
N SER A 108 2.98 -2.14 -2.82
CA SER A 108 3.35 -2.84 -1.59
C SER A 108 3.05 -4.33 -1.75
N VAL A 109 4.08 -5.18 -1.81
CA VAL A 109 3.95 -6.62 -2.03
C VAL A 109 4.19 -7.41 -0.76
N LYS A 110 3.18 -8.20 -0.33
CA LYS A 110 3.21 -9.05 0.86
C LYS A 110 2.73 -10.47 0.55
N GLN A 111 3.44 -11.48 1.03
CA GLN A 111 2.87 -12.82 1.14
C GLN A 111 1.90 -12.86 2.33
N ASP A 112 0.63 -13.17 2.10
CA ASP A 112 -0.41 -13.13 3.14
C ASP A 112 -1.01 -14.50 3.46
N ARG A 113 -0.77 -15.51 2.61
CA ARG A 113 -1.23 -16.90 2.79
C ARG A 113 -0.15 -17.90 2.44
N GLY A 114 -0.30 -19.10 3.00
CA GLY A 114 0.63 -20.21 2.85
C GLY A 114 1.80 -20.15 3.85
N ILE A 115 2.77 -21.03 3.66
CA ILE A 115 3.98 -21.02 4.49
C ILE A 115 4.80 -19.80 4.11
N ILE A 116 4.90 -18.84 5.03
CA ILE A 116 5.71 -17.63 4.84
C ILE A 116 7.18 -18.05 4.76
N ASN A 117 7.78 -17.88 3.59
CA ASN A 117 9.15 -18.32 3.33
C ASN A 117 9.92 -17.31 2.46
N ARG A 118 11.23 -17.49 2.39
CA ARG A 118 12.12 -16.61 1.64
C ARG A 118 12.21 -16.92 0.14
N PHE A 119 11.54 -17.96 -0.34
CA PHE A 119 11.46 -18.29 -1.78
C PHE A 119 10.30 -17.59 -2.49
N PHE A 120 9.33 -17.09 -1.72
CA PHE A 120 8.17 -16.40 -2.28
C PHE A 120 8.60 -15.22 -3.17
N PHE A 121 9.37 -14.28 -2.61
CA PHE A 121 9.76 -13.09 -3.34
C PHE A 121 10.72 -13.38 -4.51
N PRO A 122 11.74 -14.26 -4.40
CA PRO A 122 12.51 -14.68 -5.56
C PRO A 122 11.66 -15.23 -6.72
N SER A 123 10.62 -16.04 -6.41
CA SER A 123 9.69 -16.54 -7.42
C SER A 123 8.84 -15.41 -8.03
N PHE A 124 8.37 -14.48 -7.19
CA PHE A 124 7.64 -13.29 -7.64
C PHE A 124 8.52 -12.43 -8.57
N TYR A 125 9.75 -12.18 -8.16
CA TYR A 125 10.72 -11.40 -8.92
C TYR A 125 11.01 -12.03 -10.28
N ALA A 126 11.25 -13.33 -10.31
CA ALA A 126 11.54 -14.07 -11.54
C ALA A 126 10.36 -14.02 -12.52
N LYS A 127 9.14 -14.00 -12.05
CA LYS A 127 7.95 -14.00 -12.91
C LYS A 127 7.53 -12.61 -13.38
N HIS A 128 7.59 -11.59 -12.49
CA HIS A 128 6.94 -10.30 -12.75
C HIS A 128 7.90 -9.11 -12.89
N ILE A 129 9.17 -9.29 -12.54
CA ILE A 129 10.16 -8.20 -12.55
C ILE A 129 11.29 -8.51 -13.54
N LEU A 130 11.86 -9.70 -13.47
CA LEU A 130 12.99 -10.09 -14.32
C LEU A 130 12.64 -9.95 -15.81
N GLY A 131 13.46 -9.18 -16.53
CA GLY A 131 13.24 -8.86 -17.95
C GLY A 131 12.27 -7.69 -18.22
N SER A 132 11.78 -7.04 -17.14
CA SER A 132 10.95 -5.84 -17.21
C SER A 132 11.30 -4.84 -16.09
N GLU A 133 12.57 -4.83 -15.68
CA GLU A 133 13.08 -4.02 -14.57
C GLU A 133 12.94 -2.52 -14.83
N ASP A 134 12.95 -2.10 -16.08
CA ASP A 134 12.74 -0.72 -16.54
C ASP A 134 11.37 -0.15 -16.14
N ARG A 135 10.37 -1.02 -15.95
CA ARG A 135 9.01 -0.65 -15.48
C ARG A 135 8.93 -0.45 -13.97
N TRP A 136 10.01 -0.77 -13.25
CA TRP A 136 10.06 -0.73 -11.80
C TRP A 136 11.13 0.23 -11.29
N TYR A 137 10.88 0.83 -10.13
CA TYR A 137 11.93 1.40 -9.30
C TYR A 137 12.26 0.38 -8.20
N LEU A 138 13.47 -0.15 -8.24
CA LEU A 138 13.91 -1.29 -7.43
C LEU A 138 15.00 -0.97 -6.42
N LYS A 139 15.55 0.25 -6.42
CA LYS A 139 16.54 0.66 -5.42
C LYS A 139 15.94 0.67 -4.03
N ASN A 140 16.73 0.33 -3.02
CA ASN A 140 16.32 0.42 -1.62
C ASN A 140 16.60 1.82 -1.06
N GLU A 141 16.13 2.82 -1.77
CA GLU A 141 16.29 4.24 -1.46
C GLU A 141 15.00 4.99 -1.80
N ILE A 142 14.69 6.03 -1.01
CA ILE A 142 13.56 6.91 -1.31
C ILE A 142 13.88 7.69 -2.59
N PRO A 143 13.10 7.52 -3.69
CA PRO A 143 13.42 8.13 -4.96
C PRO A 143 13.08 9.62 -5.02
N LEU A 144 13.79 10.34 -5.89
CA LEU A 144 13.27 11.56 -6.51
C LEU A 144 12.15 11.21 -7.50
N LEU A 145 11.21 12.12 -7.75
CA LEU A 145 10.14 11.89 -8.73
C LEU A 145 10.71 11.61 -10.13
N SER A 146 11.78 12.30 -10.53
CA SER A 146 12.48 12.07 -11.82
C SER A 146 12.99 10.64 -12.01
N GLU A 147 13.28 9.91 -10.93
CA GLU A 147 13.79 8.53 -11.00
C GLU A 147 12.67 7.49 -11.19
N CYS A 148 11.43 7.86 -10.85
CA CYS A 148 10.31 6.89 -10.78
C CYS A 148 9.05 7.29 -11.56
N ARG A 149 9.05 8.41 -12.34
CA ARG A 149 7.96 8.70 -13.28
C ARG A 149 7.77 7.55 -14.27
N GLY A 150 6.52 7.22 -14.55
CA GLY A 150 6.13 6.11 -15.42
C GLY A 150 6.43 4.72 -14.86
N LYS A 151 6.83 4.61 -13.58
CA LYS A 151 7.25 3.35 -12.97
C LYS A 151 6.42 2.95 -11.77
N MET A 152 6.49 1.67 -11.47
CA MET A 152 6.03 1.07 -10.22
C MET A 152 7.17 1.10 -9.19
N VAL A 153 6.98 1.79 -8.08
CA VAL A 153 7.93 1.78 -6.95
C VAL A 153 7.61 0.60 -6.06
N LEU A 154 8.51 -0.37 -6.01
CA LEU A 154 8.31 -1.59 -5.24
C LEU A 154 8.54 -1.35 -3.75
N MET A 155 7.51 -1.56 -2.92
CA MET A 155 7.56 -1.61 -1.47
C MET A 155 7.50 -3.08 -1.03
N ARG A 156 8.66 -3.68 -0.77
CA ARG A 156 8.77 -5.11 -0.49
C ARG A 156 8.55 -5.42 0.99
N ARG A 157 7.49 -6.17 1.30
CA ARG A 157 7.19 -6.66 2.66
C ARG A 157 7.56 -8.14 2.87
N CYS A 158 8.20 -8.76 1.90
CA CYS A 158 8.65 -10.14 1.95
C CYS A 158 10.14 -10.22 2.28
N LYS A 159 10.53 -11.17 3.15
CA LYS A 159 11.94 -11.47 3.43
C LYS A 159 12.55 -12.24 2.26
N VAL A 160 13.84 -11.99 2.03
CA VAL A 160 14.66 -12.74 1.07
C VAL A 160 15.85 -13.37 1.77
N PHE A 161 16.49 -14.32 1.11
CA PHE A 161 17.78 -14.80 1.57
C PHE A 161 18.83 -13.69 1.41
N PRO A 162 19.72 -13.46 2.39
CA PRO A 162 20.74 -12.41 2.29
C PRO A 162 21.61 -12.55 1.05
N TRP A 163 22.02 -13.77 0.72
CA TRP A 163 22.85 -14.06 -0.46
C TRP A 163 22.11 -13.79 -1.78
N TRP A 164 20.77 -13.96 -1.81
CA TRP A 164 19.99 -13.70 -3.02
C TRP A 164 19.76 -12.20 -3.27
N GLY A 165 19.54 -11.44 -2.20
CA GLY A 165 19.28 -9.99 -2.27
C GLY A 165 20.55 -9.14 -2.31
N LYS A 166 21.76 -9.74 -2.11
CA LYS A 166 23.00 -8.97 -2.00
C LYS A 166 23.35 -8.22 -3.27
N ASP A 167 23.13 -8.86 -4.43
CA ASP A 167 23.55 -8.35 -5.74
C ASP A 167 22.34 -7.94 -6.61
N ARG A 168 21.18 -7.71 -5.99
CA ARG A 168 19.93 -7.37 -6.67
C ARG A 168 19.23 -6.19 -6.03
N GLU A 169 18.71 -5.31 -6.85
CA GLU A 169 17.79 -4.30 -6.41
C GLU A 169 16.39 -4.94 -6.20
N CYS A 170 15.85 -4.84 -4.99
CA CYS A 170 14.63 -5.54 -4.56
C CYS A 170 13.57 -4.59 -4.01
N GLY A 171 13.63 -3.31 -4.35
CA GLY A 171 12.74 -2.27 -3.88
C GLY A 171 13.00 -1.83 -2.44
N LEU A 172 12.16 -0.94 -1.96
CA LEU A 172 12.19 -0.43 -0.59
C LEU A 172 11.96 -1.57 0.39
N ASP A 173 12.89 -1.82 1.31
CA ASP A 173 12.85 -2.96 2.23
C ASP A 173 11.98 -2.69 3.47
N PHE A 174 10.72 -3.05 3.38
CA PHE A 174 9.77 -3.05 4.50
C PHE A 174 9.62 -4.43 5.17
N SER A 175 10.48 -5.42 4.86
CA SER A 175 10.35 -6.79 5.38
C SER A 175 10.57 -6.91 6.89
N HIS A 176 11.13 -5.89 7.52
CA HIS A 176 11.35 -5.81 8.97
C HIS A 176 10.26 -5.02 9.71
N TRP A 177 9.21 -4.63 9.03
CA TRP A 177 8.06 -4.01 9.66
C TRP A 177 7.40 -4.99 10.64
N ARG A 178 7.24 -4.55 11.89
CA ARG A 178 6.66 -5.35 12.97
C ARG A 178 5.15 -5.19 12.99
N ASP A 179 4.45 -6.31 13.18
CA ASP A 179 3.01 -6.29 13.44
C ASP A 179 2.70 -5.47 14.70
N GLN A 180 1.73 -4.55 14.61
CA GLN A 180 1.35 -3.66 15.70
C GLN A 180 0.02 -4.06 16.36
N GLY A 181 -0.85 -4.75 15.66
CA GLY A 181 -2.08 -5.35 16.17
C GLY A 181 -2.86 -4.48 17.15
N ASN A 182 -3.26 -5.09 18.27
CA ASN A 182 -4.01 -4.47 19.37
C ASN A 182 -3.13 -3.86 20.47
N LYS A 183 -1.81 -3.92 20.33
CA LYS A 183 -0.89 -3.52 21.38
C LYS A 183 -0.79 -1.99 21.46
N PHE A 184 -1.70 -1.39 22.20
CA PHE A 184 -1.71 0.05 22.50
C PHE A 184 -0.36 0.59 23.01
N ARG A 185 0.42 -0.25 23.70
CA ARG A 185 1.72 0.09 24.28
C ARG A 185 2.92 -0.19 23.37
N THR A 186 2.71 -0.77 22.18
CA THR A 186 3.82 -1.04 21.27
C THR A 186 4.29 0.27 20.67
N LYS A 187 5.53 0.65 20.95
CA LYS A 187 6.18 1.78 20.30
C LYS A 187 6.21 1.53 18.79
N ILE A 188 5.94 2.56 18.02
CA ILE A 188 6.17 2.54 16.57
C ILE A 188 7.68 2.63 16.38
N TYR A 189 8.28 1.55 15.87
CA TYR A 189 9.71 1.53 15.60
C TYR A 189 9.95 1.86 14.13
N PRO A 190 11.01 2.64 13.82
CA PRO A 190 11.37 2.86 12.43
C PRO A 190 11.81 1.55 11.78
N VAL A 191 11.46 1.40 10.52
CA VAL A 191 11.98 0.38 9.62
C VAL A 191 13.17 1.00 8.90
N ASN A 192 14.36 0.44 9.07
CA ASN A 192 15.53 0.90 8.32
C ASN A 192 15.43 0.38 6.89
N LEU A 193 15.26 1.28 5.93
CA LEU A 193 15.33 0.94 4.51
C LEU A 193 16.77 0.63 4.13
N ASN A 194 17.67 1.53 4.50
CA ASN A 194 19.12 1.38 4.34
C ASN A 194 19.86 2.03 5.52
N LYS A 195 21.18 2.26 5.42
CA LYS A 195 21.98 2.84 6.50
C LYS A 195 21.54 4.26 6.89
N ARG A 196 20.94 5.02 5.97
CA ARG A 196 20.56 6.43 6.13
C ARG A 196 19.06 6.62 6.27
N GLN A 197 18.28 5.94 5.43
CA GLN A 197 16.86 6.20 5.27
C GLN A 197 15.98 5.26 6.10
N LYS A 198 14.88 5.79 6.61
CA LYS A 198 13.95 5.09 7.51
C LYS A 198 12.50 5.31 7.09
N ALA A 199 11.68 4.30 7.35
CA ALA A 199 10.24 4.41 7.29
C ALA A 199 9.64 4.27 8.70
N ILE A 200 8.61 5.06 9.00
CA ILE A 200 7.82 4.91 10.22
C ILE A 200 6.41 4.52 9.78
N VAL A 201 5.96 3.34 10.22
CA VAL A 201 4.66 2.80 9.83
C VAL A 201 3.72 2.80 11.03
N GLN A 202 2.57 3.47 10.94
CA GLN A 202 1.48 3.36 11.89
C GLN A 202 0.45 2.36 11.34
N ASP A 203 0.36 1.18 11.98
CA ASP A 203 -0.60 0.13 11.62
C ASP A 203 -1.17 -0.55 12.88
N ARG A 204 -1.83 0.24 13.71
CA ARG A 204 -2.54 -0.27 14.91
C ARG A 204 -3.98 -0.63 14.56
N TYR A 205 -4.14 -1.69 13.79
CA TYR A 205 -5.41 -2.06 13.19
C TYR A 205 -6.47 -2.60 14.17
N GLY A 206 -6.07 -3.08 15.35
CA GLY A 206 -7.01 -3.68 16.30
C GLY A 206 -7.57 -2.71 17.33
N LEU A 207 -7.33 -1.40 17.23
CA LEU A 207 -7.89 -0.40 18.11
C LEU A 207 -9.28 0.04 17.64
N ASP A 208 -10.15 0.37 18.62
CA ASP A 208 -11.38 1.12 18.37
C ASP A 208 -11.08 2.39 17.55
N PRO A 209 -11.92 2.77 16.57
CA PRO A 209 -11.64 3.92 15.69
C PRO A 209 -11.34 5.20 16.44
N CYS A 210 -12.11 5.54 17.49
CA CYS A 210 -11.87 6.76 18.27
C CYS A 210 -10.51 6.69 18.97
N LYS A 211 -10.20 5.55 19.60
CA LYS A 211 -8.90 5.34 20.26
C LYS A 211 -7.75 5.33 19.23
N LYS A 212 -7.95 4.68 18.08
CA LYS A 212 -6.94 4.68 17.01
C LYS A 212 -6.66 6.09 16.56
N TRP A 213 -7.69 6.87 16.28
CA TRP A 213 -7.54 8.25 15.83
C TRP A 213 -6.85 9.11 16.89
N GLU A 214 -7.42 9.19 18.10
CA GLU A 214 -6.96 10.12 19.14
C GLU A 214 -5.58 9.76 19.72
N LYS A 215 -5.29 8.46 19.90
CA LYS A 215 -4.10 7.99 20.62
C LYS A 215 -2.97 7.48 19.72
N SER A 216 -3.22 7.32 18.45
CA SER A 216 -2.23 6.78 17.50
C SER A 216 -2.11 7.62 16.24
N GLU A 217 -3.16 7.67 15.43
CA GLU A 217 -3.09 8.25 14.08
C GLU A 217 -2.90 9.75 14.12
N LYS A 218 -3.80 10.49 14.77
CA LYS A 218 -3.73 11.95 14.82
C LYS A 218 -2.40 12.47 15.41
N PRO A 219 -1.92 11.98 16.57
CA PRO A 219 -0.61 12.39 17.08
C PRO A 219 0.56 12.04 16.14
N PHE A 220 0.49 10.90 15.45
CA PHE A 220 1.50 10.52 14.48
C PHE A 220 1.48 11.46 13.26
N LEU A 221 0.30 11.70 12.70
CA LEU A 221 0.08 12.60 11.56
C LEU A 221 0.50 14.05 11.86
N ASP A 222 0.15 14.56 13.05
CA ASP A 222 0.51 15.93 13.44
C ASP A 222 2.04 16.11 13.55
N ASN A 223 2.77 15.10 14.04
CA ASN A 223 4.20 15.20 14.36
C ASN A 223 5.13 14.63 13.29
N CYS A 224 4.69 13.77 12.38
CA CYS A 224 5.55 13.24 11.33
C CYS A 224 5.98 14.34 10.35
N LYS A 225 7.20 14.21 9.86
CA LYS A 225 7.77 15.00 8.76
C LYS A 225 8.51 14.06 7.83
N CYS A 226 8.08 14.03 6.58
CA CYS A 226 8.76 13.28 5.54
C CYS A 226 9.79 14.17 4.82
N ASN A 227 10.88 13.57 4.40
CA ASN A 227 11.98 14.22 3.69
C ASN A 227 12.83 13.15 2.98
N SER A 228 13.99 13.53 2.45
CA SER A 228 14.92 12.60 1.78
C SER A 228 15.30 11.37 2.61
N ASP A 229 15.25 11.44 3.94
CA ASP A 229 15.73 10.40 4.83
C ASP A 229 14.61 9.66 5.58
N ASN A 230 13.41 10.21 5.58
CA ASN A 230 12.31 9.69 6.38
C ASN A 230 11.00 9.66 5.60
N ILE A 231 10.30 8.54 5.69
CA ILE A 231 8.95 8.37 5.16
C ILE A 231 8.00 7.92 6.26
N ALA A 232 6.80 8.48 6.30
CA ALA A 232 5.70 8.03 7.13
C ALA A 232 4.69 7.23 6.30
N VAL A 233 4.20 6.12 6.85
CA VAL A 233 3.13 5.31 6.25
C VAL A 233 2.00 5.19 7.26
N HIS A 234 0.82 5.59 6.85
CA HIS A 234 -0.38 5.71 7.68
C HIS A 234 -1.43 4.70 7.27
N PHE A 235 -1.68 3.69 8.08
CA PHE A 235 -2.83 2.82 7.89
C PHE A 235 -4.04 3.44 8.61
N ILE A 236 -4.88 4.14 7.84
CA ILE A 236 -6.16 4.68 8.31
C ILE A 236 -7.15 3.54 8.51
N SER A 237 -6.98 2.44 7.78
CA SER A 237 -7.74 1.20 7.91
C SER A 237 -7.75 0.63 9.34
N THR A 238 -8.78 -0.14 9.71
CA THR A 238 -8.88 -0.79 11.01
C THR A 238 -9.66 -2.10 10.93
N ALA A 239 -9.14 -3.14 11.57
CA ALA A 239 -9.81 -4.44 11.71
C ALA A 239 -10.72 -4.50 12.95
N TYR A 240 -10.84 -3.43 13.74
CA TYR A 240 -11.69 -3.40 14.91
C TYR A 240 -13.16 -3.51 14.52
N ARG A 241 -13.91 -4.34 15.24
CA ARG A 241 -15.34 -4.52 15.07
C ARG A 241 -16.06 -4.40 16.40
N TYR A 242 -17.09 -3.57 16.41
CA TYR A 242 -18.12 -3.70 17.41
C TYR A 242 -18.96 -4.96 17.14
N LYS A 243 -19.57 -5.53 18.16
CA LYS A 243 -20.55 -6.60 17.99
C LYS A 243 -21.57 -6.17 16.91
N ASN A 244 -21.70 -6.98 15.85
CA ASN A 244 -22.62 -6.76 14.73
C ASN A 244 -22.34 -5.57 13.79
N GLU A 245 -21.18 -4.90 13.85
CA GLU A 245 -20.80 -3.90 12.85
C GLU A 245 -19.94 -4.54 11.76
N ASN A 246 -20.21 -4.20 10.50
CA ASN A 246 -19.36 -4.57 9.37
C ASN A 246 -18.15 -3.64 9.26
N LEU A 247 -17.15 -4.07 8.49
CA LEU A 247 -15.91 -3.30 8.29
C LEU A 247 -16.17 -1.93 7.66
N THR A 248 -17.13 -1.82 6.75
CA THR A 248 -17.52 -0.57 6.08
C THR A 248 -17.91 0.54 7.07
N LYS A 249 -18.69 0.18 8.11
CA LYS A 249 -19.11 1.16 9.13
C LYS A 249 -17.93 1.66 9.96
N THR A 250 -17.02 0.76 10.30
CA THR A 250 -15.82 1.08 11.08
C THR A 250 -14.85 1.93 10.26
N ALA A 251 -14.65 1.57 8.98
CA ALA A 251 -13.88 2.36 8.03
C ALA A 251 -14.49 3.76 7.83
N GLY A 252 -15.81 3.86 7.71
CA GLY A 252 -16.51 5.15 7.59
C GLY A 252 -16.23 6.10 8.75
N LYS A 253 -16.12 5.59 9.99
CA LYS A 253 -15.72 6.40 11.16
C LYS A 253 -14.29 6.92 11.02
N MET A 254 -13.33 6.06 10.63
CA MET A 254 -11.93 6.47 10.44
C MET A 254 -11.80 7.49 9.30
N ASN A 255 -12.46 7.24 8.17
CA ASN A 255 -12.49 8.15 7.04
C ASN A 255 -13.11 9.50 7.42
N GLY A 256 -14.17 9.51 8.25
CA GLY A 256 -14.78 10.73 8.79
C GLY A 256 -13.81 11.56 9.62
N PHE A 257 -13.03 10.94 10.51
CA PHE A 257 -11.99 11.65 11.27
C PHE A 257 -10.91 12.22 10.35
N PHE A 258 -10.46 11.46 9.35
CA PHE A 258 -9.47 11.95 8.40
C PHE A 258 -10.00 13.11 7.54
N LYS A 259 -11.25 13.04 7.08
CA LYS A 259 -11.91 14.11 6.33
C LYS A 259 -12.00 15.41 7.13
N ALA A 260 -12.29 15.33 8.42
CA ALA A 260 -12.34 16.48 9.32
C ALA A 260 -10.95 17.06 9.65
N HIS A 261 -9.87 16.27 9.49
CA HIS A 261 -8.51 16.73 9.78
C HIS A 261 -7.94 17.61 8.66
N ASN A 262 -7.19 18.66 9.02
CA ASN A 262 -6.49 19.50 8.05
C ASN A 262 -5.16 18.86 7.65
N LEU A 263 -5.14 18.15 6.53
CA LEU A 263 -3.95 17.50 5.99
C LEU A 263 -2.96 18.56 5.48
N LYS A 264 -1.76 18.58 6.07
CA LYS A 264 -0.63 19.38 5.62
C LYS A 264 0.21 18.60 4.60
N GLU A 265 1.06 19.27 3.86
CA GLU A 265 2.04 18.65 2.95
C GLU A 265 3.13 17.88 3.70
N GLY A 266 3.81 16.96 3.03
CA GLY A 266 4.94 16.21 3.55
C GLY A 266 4.59 15.28 4.71
N LYS A 267 3.39 14.70 4.68
CA LYS A 267 2.92 13.76 5.71
C LYS A 267 3.06 12.29 5.30
N GLY A 268 3.40 12.01 4.04
CA GLY A 268 3.72 10.67 3.57
C GLY A 268 2.57 9.92 2.91
N TRP A 269 2.51 8.61 3.09
CA TRP A 269 1.65 7.70 2.35
C TRP A 269 0.53 7.15 3.22
N PHE A 270 -0.70 7.13 2.68
CA PHE A 270 -1.92 6.82 3.43
C PHE A 270 -2.65 5.62 2.81
N LEU A 271 -3.07 4.67 3.61
CA LEU A 271 -3.83 3.50 3.17
C LEU A 271 -5.21 3.48 3.84
N PHE A 272 -6.24 3.50 3.01
CA PHE A 272 -7.64 3.56 3.43
C PHE A 272 -8.38 2.26 3.13
N ASP A 273 -9.42 2.00 3.92
CA ASP A 273 -10.53 1.13 3.52
C ASP A 273 -11.63 2.02 2.92
N PHE A 274 -12.18 1.62 1.78
CA PHE A 274 -13.29 2.30 1.09
C PHE A 274 -13.09 3.83 0.95
N PRO A 275 -11.99 4.31 0.34
CA PRO A 275 -11.82 5.73 0.09
C PRO A 275 -12.84 6.24 -0.94
N ASP A 276 -13.15 7.54 -0.86
CA ASP A 276 -14.06 8.23 -1.75
C ASP A 276 -13.46 9.53 -2.31
N GLU A 277 -14.18 10.17 -3.22
CA GLU A 277 -13.75 11.43 -3.85
C GLU A 277 -13.47 12.56 -2.83
N GLU A 278 -14.17 12.58 -1.70
CA GLU A 278 -13.98 13.60 -0.67
C GLU A 278 -12.62 13.44 0.03
N ILE A 279 -12.19 12.18 0.25
CA ILE A 279 -10.83 11.88 0.72
C ILE A 279 -9.82 12.32 -0.35
N MET A 280 -10.06 11.99 -1.62
CA MET A 280 -9.13 12.35 -2.71
C MET A 280 -8.92 13.86 -2.85
N LYS A 281 -9.92 14.69 -2.62
CA LYS A 281 -9.81 16.16 -2.63
C LYS A 281 -8.80 16.70 -1.60
N LYS A 282 -8.39 15.91 -0.60
CA LYS A 282 -7.36 16.33 0.36
C LYS A 282 -5.93 16.13 -0.15
N PHE A 283 -5.76 15.26 -1.12
CA PHE A 283 -4.45 14.96 -1.72
C PHE A 283 -4.21 15.79 -2.98
N TYR A 284 -5.26 16.08 -3.70
CA TYR A 284 -5.23 16.72 -5.01
C TYR A 284 -5.92 18.10 -4.95
N LYS A 285 -5.19 19.06 -4.42
CA LYS A 285 -5.63 20.47 -4.39
C LYS A 285 -5.21 21.20 -5.65
#